data_90f314109367c251f7ff14a4fafeaae4
#
_entry.id   90f314109367c251f7ff14a4fafeaae4
#
_cell.length_a   1.000
_cell.length_b   1.000
_cell.length_c   1.000
_cell.angle_alpha   90.00
_cell.angle_beta   90.00
_cell.angle_gamma   90.00
#
_symmetry.space_group_name_H-M   'P 1'
#
loop_
_entity.id
_entity.type
_entity.pdbx_description
1 polymer ?
#
loop_
_entity_poly.entity_id
_entity_poly.type
_entity_poly.pdbx_seq_one_letter_code
_entity_poly.pdbx_strand_id
1 'polypeptide(L)'
;MEQQYIASLLNAYILGFEIRYKEMANAPERKDHYFKAKEDLPRVKAVLGFLQGIIPAGQCKTLLDVGSGRGAFLFPLLRDFPTLEVTSIDILPHRIELLDCLHQGGITNLHPIFGDICTWNAPDKSYDVVTMLEVMEHIPDTEAVVRNVIRLAHNYIVVSVPSKPDDNPEHIHLFSNEDLKSLFMEHGCKKVKFISVTNHRIMVAQI
;
A
#
# COMPACT_ATOMS: atom_id res chain seq x y z
N MET A 1 -22.02 6.27 -4.21
CA MET A 1 -20.81 6.74 -3.49
C MET A 1 -19.54 6.32 -4.22
N GLU A 2 -19.36 5.05 -4.59
CA GLU A 2 -18.14 4.58 -5.28
C GLU A 2 -17.88 5.28 -6.62
N GLN A 3 -18.89 5.38 -7.48
CA GLN A 3 -18.76 6.06 -8.78
C GLN A 3 -18.40 7.55 -8.64
N GLN A 4 -18.95 8.24 -7.63
CA GLN A 4 -18.61 9.64 -7.37
C GLN A 4 -17.19 9.82 -6.88
N TYR A 5 -16.70 8.87 -6.05
CA TYR A 5 -15.33 8.92 -5.57
C TYR A 5 -14.31 8.59 -6.68
N ILE A 6 -14.58 7.59 -7.52
CA ILE A 6 -13.74 7.30 -8.70
C ILE A 6 -13.71 8.51 -9.63
N ALA A 7 -14.83 9.19 -9.85
CA ALA A 7 -14.88 10.41 -10.65
C ALA A 7 -14.04 11.55 -10.03
N SER A 8 -14.05 11.69 -8.69
CA SER A 8 -13.21 12.69 -8.02
C SER A 8 -11.72 12.37 -8.08
N LEU A 9 -11.33 11.10 -7.96
CA LEU A 9 -9.95 10.66 -8.19
C LEU A 9 -9.50 10.94 -9.63
N LEU A 10 -10.35 10.63 -10.61
CA LEU A 10 -10.05 10.89 -12.00
C LEU A 10 -9.89 12.39 -12.27
N ASN A 11 -10.78 13.22 -11.73
CA ASN A 11 -10.68 14.68 -11.84
C ASN A 11 -9.39 15.22 -11.19
N ALA A 12 -9.02 14.71 -10.01
CA ALA A 12 -7.76 15.07 -9.36
C ALA A 12 -6.56 14.66 -10.22
N TYR A 13 -6.58 13.44 -10.78
CA TYR A 13 -5.52 13.00 -11.69
C TYR A 13 -5.40 13.88 -12.92
N ILE A 14 -6.51 14.21 -13.59
CA ILE A 14 -6.52 15.07 -14.78
C ILE A 14 -5.95 16.44 -14.43
N LEU A 15 -6.43 17.05 -13.35
CA LEU A 15 -5.94 18.35 -12.89
C LEU A 15 -4.45 18.34 -12.58
N GLY A 16 -3.99 17.35 -11.83
CA GLY A 16 -2.57 17.21 -11.48
C GLY A 16 -1.70 16.92 -12.68
N PHE A 17 -2.18 16.12 -13.63
CA PHE A 17 -1.50 15.88 -14.91
C PHE A 17 -1.33 17.17 -15.70
N GLU A 18 -2.39 17.99 -15.81
CA GLU A 18 -2.33 19.30 -16.46
C GLU A 18 -1.36 20.25 -15.74
N ILE A 19 -1.35 20.29 -14.41
CA ILE A 19 -0.41 21.09 -13.62
C ILE A 19 1.04 20.66 -13.92
N ARG A 20 1.31 19.34 -13.86
CA ARG A 20 2.67 18.78 -14.01
C ARG A 20 3.25 18.98 -15.41
N TYR A 21 2.43 18.85 -16.45
CA TYR A 21 2.89 18.82 -17.84
C TYR A 21 2.50 20.07 -18.66
N LYS A 22 1.95 21.10 -18.01
CA LYS A 22 1.44 22.32 -18.65
C LYS A 22 2.39 22.99 -19.64
N GLU A 23 3.68 22.93 -19.38
CA GLU A 23 4.72 23.62 -20.17
C GLU A 23 5.62 22.66 -20.96
N MET A 24 5.28 21.37 -20.98
CA MET A 24 6.11 20.37 -21.67
C MET A 24 5.61 20.14 -23.09
N ALA A 25 6.48 20.43 -24.07
CA ALA A 25 6.16 20.22 -25.51
C ALA A 25 5.88 18.76 -25.87
N ASN A 26 6.40 17.80 -25.08
CA ASN A 26 6.24 16.36 -25.27
C ASN A 26 5.69 15.72 -24.00
N ALA A 27 4.53 16.19 -23.50
CA ALA A 27 3.86 15.56 -22.37
C ALA A 27 3.53 14.08 -22.67
N PRO A 28 3.69 13.17 -21.72
CA PRO A 28 3.30 11.76 -21.90
C PRO A 28 1.79 11.65 -22.15
N GLU A 29 1.37 10.54 -22.75
CA GLU A 29 -0.05 10.26 -22.92
C GLU A 29 -0.71 10.03 -21.55
N ARG A 30 -1.88 10.66 -21.37
CA ARG A 30 -2.65 10.52 -20.13
C ARG A 30 -3.27 9.12 -20.02
N LYS A 31 -3.11 8.48 -18.86
CA LYS A 31 -3.55 7.09 -18.62
C LYS A 31 -4.81 7.01 -17.75
N ASP A 32 -5.88 7.64 -18.15
CA ASP A 32 -7.15 7.76 -17.42
C ASP A 32 -7.75 6.40 -17.01
N HIS A 33 -7.47 5.34 -17.77
CA HIS A 33 -7.96 3.97 -17.53
C HIS A 33 -7.15 3.16 -16.52
N TYR A 34 -6.13 3.75 -15.90
CA TYR A 34 -5.18 3.02 -15.08
C TYR A 34 -5.65 2.75 -13.65
N PHE A 35 -6.67 3.47 -13.19
CA PHE A 35 -7.18 3.36 -11.83
C PHE A 35 -7.96 2.07 -11.60
N LYS A 36 -7.68 1.37 -10.50
CA LYS A 36 -8.41 0.18 -10.05
C LYS A 36 -8.76 0.31 -8.57
N ALA A 37 -9.80 1.05 -8.23
CA ALA A 37 -10.45 0.84 -6.93
C ALA A 37 -11.15 -0.51 -6.96
N LYS A 38 -10.82 -1.42 -6.04
CA LYS A 38 -11.43 -2.76 -5.94
C LYS A 38 -11.75 -3.11 -4.49
N GLU A 39 -12.66 -2.36 -3.91
CA GLU A 39 -13.12 -2.60 -2.54
C GLU A 39 -13.77 -3.97 -2.33
N ASP A 40 -14.31 -4.58 -3.40
CA ASP A 40 -14.95 -5.89 -3.33
C ASP A 40 -14.00 -7.07 -3.14
N LEU A 41 -12.70 -6.86 -3.31
CA LEU A 41 -11.73 -7.90 -3.05
C LEU A 41 -11.73 -8.30 -1.56
N PRO A 42 -11.89 -9.61 -1.23
CA PRO A 42 -11.95 -10.05 0.15
C PRO A 42 -10.77 -9.59 1.02
N ARG A 43 -9.56 -9.56 0.46
CA ARG A 43 -8.38 -9.07 1.16
C ARG A 43 -8.46 -7.57 1.47
N VAL A 44 -8.95 -6.76 0.53
CA VAL A 44 -9.11 -5.31 0.72
C VAL A 44 -10.14 -5.05 1.82
N LYS A 45 -11.31 -5.72 1.78
CA LYS A 45 -12.34 -5.62 2.84
C LYS A 45 -11.79 -5.99 4.20
N ALA A 46 -11.04 -7.07 4.30
CA ALA A 46 -10.49 -7.52 5.58
C ALA A 46 -9.47 -6.54 6.16
N VAL A 47 -8.59 -5.97 5.32
CA VAL A 47 -7.61 -4.97 5.77
C VAL A 47 -8.29 -3.66 6.16
N LEU A 48 -9.23 -3.15 5.35
CA LEU A 48 -10.00 -1.96 5.69
C LEU A 48 -10.78 -2.17 6.99
N GLY A 49 -11.40 -3.35 7.20
CA GLY A 49 -12.09 -3.69 8.43
C GLY A 49 -11.18 -3.68 9.67
N PHE A 50 -9.94 -4.14 9.55
CA PHE A 50 -8.93 -4.00 10.62
C PHE A 50 -8.61 -2.52 10.88
N LEU A 51 -8.37 -1.74 9.84
CA LEU A 51 -8.04 -0.32 9.96
C LEU A 51 -9.20 0.50 10.55
N GLN A 52 -10.45 0.16 10.25
CA GLN A 52 -11.63 0.77 10.86
C GLN A 52 -11.67 0.61 12.39
N GLY A 53 -11.04 -0.44 12.92
CA GLY A 53 -10.93 -0.66 14.37
C GLY A 53 -9.88 0.22 15.06
N ILE A 54 -8.85 0.67 14.36
CA ILE A 54 -7.70 1.36 14.96
C ILE A 54 -7.61 2.85 14.59
N ILE A 55 -8.01 3.26 13.39
CA ILE A 55 -7.90 4.65 12.94
C ILE A 55 -8.87 5.57 13.71
N PRO A 56 -10.18 5.29 13.81
CA PRO A 56 -11.10 6.13 14.56
C PRO A 56 -10.78 6.19 16.07
N ALA A 57 -10.15 5.14 16.60
CA ALA A 57 -9.69 5.11 18.00
C ALA A 57 -8.46 5.99 18.27
N GLY A 58 -7.95 6.72 17.26
CA GLY A 58 -6.78 7.59 17.38
C GLY A 58 -5.44 6.85 17.45
N GLN A 59 -5.43 5.55 17.18
CA GLN A 59 -4.23 4.71 17.22
C GLN A 59 -3.44 4.72 15.91
N CYS A 60 -3.96 5.36 14.85
CA CYS A 60 -3.31 5.45 13.57
C CYS A 60 -3.63 6.80 12.91
N LYS A 61 -2.59 7.58 12.65
CA LYS A 61 -2.64 8.87 11.94
C LYS A 61 -1.79 8.83 10.67
N THR A 62 -0.79 7.97 10.63
CA THR A 62 0.16 7.83 9.52
C THR A 62 0.22 6.38 9.05
N LEU A 63 0.15 6.18 7.74
CA LEU A 63 0.24 4.88 7.12
C LEU A 63 1.24 4.90 5.97
N LEU A 64 2.11 3.89 5.93
CA LEU A 64 2.96 3.59 4.78
C LEU A 64 2.32 2.44 3.98
N ASP A 65 1.94 2.70 2.73
CA ASP A 65 1.49 1.67 1.79
C ASP A 65 2.62 1.32 0.82
N VAL A 66 3.11 0.09 0.90
CA VAL A 66 4.21 -0.41 0.08
C VAL A 66 3.64 -1.11 -1.14
N GLY A 67 4.05 -0.65 -2.33
CA GLY A 67 3.64 -1.30 -3.58
C GLY A 67 2.15 -1.14 -3.89
N SER A 68 1.62 0.08 -3.85
CA SER A 68 0.18 0.37 -4.08
C SER A 68 -0.34 -0.11 -5.44
N GLY A 69 0.55 -0.42 -6.37
CA GLY A 69 0.24 -0.93 -7.69
C GLY A 69 -0.69 0.01 -8.47
N ARG A 70 -1.90 -0.45 -8.80
CA ARG A 70 -2.93 0.32 -9.51
C ARG A 70 -3.99 0.91 -8.57
N GLY A 71 -3.71 0.97 -7.26
CA GLY A 71 -4.57 1.57 -6.26
C GLY A 71 -5.73 0.71 -5.77
N ALA A 72 -5.69 -0.61 -5.98
CA ALA A 72 -6.79 -1.50 -5.61
C ALA A 72 -7.18 -1.40 -4.12
N PHE A 73 -6.19 -1.21 -3.25
CA PHE A 73 -6.37 -0.96 -1.82
C PHE A 73 -6.26 0.53 -1.49
N LEU A 74 -5.27 1.22 -2.06
CA LEU A 74 -4.95 2.62 -1.74
C LEU A 74 -6.17 3.54 -1.93
N PHE A 75 -6.90 3.40 -3.03
CA PHE A 75 -8.02 4.31 -3.30
C PHE A 75 -9.21 4.11 -2.36
N PRO A 76 -9.68 2.88 -2.06
CA PRO A 76 -10.63 2.69 -0.98
C PRO A 76 -10.15 3.20 0.39
N LEU A 77 -8.85 3.02 0.71
CA LEU A 77 -8.24 3.54 1.93
C LEU A 77 -8.38 5.07 2.03
N LEU A 78 -7.96 5.80 1.01
CA LEU A 78 -8.04 7.28 0.97
C LEU A 78 -9.49 7.79 1.06
N ARG A 79 -10.45 7.07 0.46
CA ARG A 79 -11.88 7.37 0.55
C ARG A 79 -12.41 7.22 1.97
N ASP A 80 -12.10 6.07 2.59
CA ASP A 80 -12.68 5.71 3.89
C ASP A 80 -12.02 6.47 5.05
N PHE A 81 -10.79 6.93 4.86
CA PHE A 81 -9.99 7.63 5.88
C PHE A 81 -9.38 8.93 5.31
N PRO A 82 -10.19 9.94 4.99
CA PRO A 82 -9.73 11.15 4.30
C PRO A 82 -8.77 12.03 5.12
N THR A 83 -8.64 11.77 6.42
CA THR A 83 -7.72 12.49 7.33
C THR A 83 -6.46 11.68 7.67
N LEU A 84 -6.34 10.46 7.14
CA LEU A 84 -5.16 9.63 7.31
C LEU A 84 -4.05 10.14 6.40
N GLU A 85 -2.88 10.42 6.93
CA GLU A 85 -1.68 10.74 6.15
C GLU A 85 -1.10 9.44 5.58
N VAL A 86 -1.15 9.29 4.27
CA VAL A 86 -0.74 8.07 3.57
C VAL A 86 0.51 8.34 2.74
N THR A 87 1.62 7.73 3.10
CA THR A 87 2.79 7.64 2.24
C THR A 87 2.69 6.38 1.40
N SER A 88 2.85 6.48 0.08
CA SER A 88 2.89 5.33 -0.82
C SER A 88 4.27 5.24 -1.47
N ILE A 89 4.97 4.13 -1.23
CA ILE A 89 6.29 3.86 -1.84
C ILE A 89 6.16 2.76 -2.89
N ASP A 90 6.74 3.00 -4.06
CA ASP A 90 6.80 2.00 -5.14
C ASP A 90 8.13 2.11 -5.88
N ILE A 91 8.67 0.97 -6.34
CA ILE A 91 9.91 0.88 -7.13
C ILE A 91 9.68 1.19 -8.62
N LEU A 92 8.44 1.27 -9.06
CA LEU A 92 8.07 1.53 -10.44
C LEU A 92 7.77 3.02 -10.65
N PRO A 93 8.61 3.77 -11.39
CA PRO A 93 8.46 5.22 -11.56
C PRO A 93 7.07 5.62 -12.08
N HIS A 94 6.52 4.87 -13.03
CA HIS A 94 5.22 5.19 -13.62
C HIS A 94 4.03 5.04 -12.64
N ARG A 95 4.20 4.29 -11.54
CA ARG A 95 3.20 4.20 -10.46
C ARG A 95 3.22 5.48 -9.64
N ILE A 96 4.41 5.89 -9.26
CA ILE A 96 4.61 7.12 -8.48
C ILE A 96 4.18 8.34 -9.27
N GLU A 97 4.50 8.42 -10.55
CA GLU A 97 4.07 9.52 -11.42
C GLU A 97 2.53 9.70 -11.43
N LEU A 98 1.78 8.59 -11.47
CA LEU A 98 0.32 8.61 -11.37
C LEU A 98 -0.14 9.13 -10.00
N LEU A 99 0.48 8.69 -8.90
CA LEU A 99 0.14 9.14 -7.56
C LEU A 99 0.55 10.59 -7.32
N ASP A 100 1.66 11.05 -7.90
CA ASP A 100 2.06 12.46 -7.90
C ASP A 100 1.01 13.36 -8.56
N CYS A 101 0.45 12.94 -9.70
CA CYS A 101 -0.65 13.67 -10.32
C CYS A 101 -1.87 13.75 -9.41
N LEU A 102 -2.22 12.68 -8.70
CA LEU A 102 -3.31 12.70 -7.72
C LEU A 102 -3.04 13.69 -6.59
N HIS A 103 -1.83 13.67 -6.03
CA HIS A 103 -1.43 14.60 -4.97
C HIS A 103 -1.53 16.06 -5.44
N GLN A 104 -0.91 16.38 -6.59
CA GLN A 104 -0.94 17.73 -7.18
C GLN A 104 -2.36 18.19 -7.55
N GLY A 105 -3.23 17.27 -7.89
CA GLY A 105 -4.63 17.51 -8.22
C GLY A 105 -5.57 17.64 -7.02
N GLY A 106 -5.03 17.57 -5.77
CA GLY A 106 -5.79 17.85 -4.57
C GLY A 106 -5.98 16.72 -3.56
N ILE A 107 -5.41 15.52 -3.82
CA ILE A 107 -5.37 14.45 -2.80
C ILE A 107 -4.17 14.69 -1.89
N THR A 108 -4.26 15.73 -1.05
CA THR A 108 -3.12 16.28 -0.31
C THR A 108 -2.59 15.41 0.82
N ASN A 109 -3.39 14.47 1.32
CA ASN A 109 -3.01 13.48 2.33
C ASN A 109 -2.34 12.22 1.74
N LEU A 110 -2.06 12.20 0.43
CA LEU A 110 -1.29 11.16 -0.25
C LEU A 110 0.11 11.68 -0.57
N HIS A 111 1.15 10.99 -0.09
CA HIS A 111 2.57 11.36 -0.26
C HIS A 111 3.31 10.27 -1.04
N PRO A 112 3.38 10.37 -2.38
CA PRO A 112 4.08 9.37 -3.20
C PRO A 112 5.59 9.44 -3.05
N ILE A 113 6.24 8.28 -3.01
CA ILE A 113 7.70 8.15 -2.94
C ILE A 113 8.18 7.10 -3.94
N PHE A 114 9.06 7.50 -4.85
CA PHE A 114 9.81 6.57 -5.67
C PHE A 114 10.97 6.00 -4.86
N GLY A 115 11.00 4.68 -4.67
CA GLY A 115 12.07 4.04 -3.92
C GLY A 115 11.88 2.54 -3.72
N ASP A 116 12.96 1.90 -3.31
CA ASP A 116 12.99 0.50 -2.92
C ASP A 116 12.79 0.38 -1.41
N ILE A 117 11.73 -0.30 -0.99
CA ILE A 117 11.42 -0.50 0.43
C ILE A 117 12.54 -1.25 1.18
N CYS A 118 13.31 -2.09 0.50
CA CYS A 118 14.41 -2.82 1.14
C CYS A 118 15.53 -1.89 1.64
N THR A 119 15.70 -0.73 0.99
CA THR A 119 16.80 0.21 1.25
C THR A 119 16.32 1.60 1.65
N TRP A 120 15.01 1.87 1.56
CA TRP A 120 14.49 3.20 1.85
C TRP A 120 14.74 3.62 3.30
N ASN A 121 15.35 4.80 3.45
CA ASN A 121 15.78 5.32 4.73
C ASN A 121 14.91 6.50 5.18
N ALA A 122 13.86 6.20 5.93
CA ALA A 122 13.08 7.17 6.70
C ALA A 122 13.36 6.97 8.20
N PRO A 123 13.01 7.93 9.08
CA PRO A 123 13.19 7.78 10.52
C PRO A 123 12.50 6.52 11.06
N ASP A 124 13.06 5.92 12.11
CA ASP A 124 12.47 4.77 12.78
C ASP A 124 11.09 5.12 13.33
N LYS A 125 10.15 4.18 13.25
CA LYS A 125 8.78 4.31 13.77
C LYS A 125 8.01 5.52 13.23
N SER A 126 8.30 5.92 11.97
CA SER A 126 7.63 7.06 11.33
C SER A 126 6.18 6.81 10.98
N TYR A 127 5.74 5.56 10.92
CA TYR A 127 4.38 5.20 10.52
C TYR A 127 3.69 4.37 11.59
N ASP A 128 2.47 4.75 11.94
CA ASP A 128 1.67 3.98 12.89
C ASP A 128 1.34 2.59 12.34
N VAL A 129 1.08 2.51 11.02
CA VAL A 129 0.82 1.26 10.31
C VAL A 129 1.62 1.20 9.01
N VAL A 130 2.15 0.03 8.70
CA VAL A 130 2.72 -0.29 7.37
C VAL A 130 1.85 -1.36 6.72
N THR A 131 1.43 -1.14 5.48
CA THR A 131 0.71 -2.13 4.66
C THR A 131 1.58 -2.61 3.50
N MET A 132 1.56 -3.92 3.25
CA MET A 132 2.26 -4.59 2.15
C MET A 132 1.33 -5.64 1.56
N LEU A 133 0.53 -5.27 0.55
CA LEU A 133 -0.51 -6.15 0.04
C LEU A 133 -0.16 -6.66 -1.35
N GLU A 134 0.14 -7.96 -1.45
CA GLU A 134 0.59 -8.62 -2.69
C GLU A 134 1.92 -8.01 -3.20
N VAL A 135 2.90 -7.98 -2.33
CA VAL A 135 4.22 -7.38 -2.59
C VAL A 135 5.35 -8.33 -2.21
N MET A 136 5.27 -8.98 -1.03
CA MET A 136 6.38 -9.80 -0.51
C MET A 136 6.75 -10.96 -1.43
N GLU A 137 5.77 -11.53 -2.13
CA GLU A 137 5.98 -12.63 -3.08
C GLU A 137 6.86 -12.25 -4.28
N HIS A 138 7.04 -10.94 -4.53
CA HIS A 138 7.87 -10.41 -5.61
C HIS A 138 9.28 -10.02 -5.17
N ILE A 139 9.55 -9.94 -3.85
CA ILE A 139 10.81 -9.39 -3.33
C ILE A 139 11.81 -10.51 -3.07
N PRO A 140 12.98 -10.53 -3.75
CA PRO A 140 13.98 -11.57 -3.54
C PRO A 140 14.58 -11.59 -2.13
N ASP A 141 14.88 -10.42 -1.56
CA ASP A 141 15.43 -10.30 -0.20
C ASP A 141 14.31 -10.01 0.81
N THR A 142 13.64 -11.08 1.23
CA THR A 142 12.52 -11.01 2.18
C THR A 142 12.96 -10.56 3.57
N GLU A 143 14.19 -10.84 3.97
CA GLU A 143 14.72 -10.39 5.25
C GLU A 143 15.00 -8.88 5.27
N ALA A 144 15.54 -8.33 4.19
CA ALA A 144 15.78 -6.91 4.08
C ALA A 144 14.46 -6.11 4.16
N VAL A 145 13.42 -6.52 3.44
CA VAL A 145 12.13 -5.84 3.51
C VAL A 145 11.51 -5.94 4.89
N VAL A 146 11.51 -7.13 5.53
CA VAL A 146 10.90 -7.31 6.85
C VAL A 146 11.63 -6.49 7.91
N ARG A 147 12.95 -6.52 7.93
CA ARG A 147 13.76 -5.70 8.82
C ARG A 147 13.43 -4.21 8.67
N ASN A 148 13.30 -3.73 7.43
CA ASN A 148 13.03 -2.32 7.20
C ASN A 148 11.60 -1.92 7.56
N VAL A 149 10.58 -2.70 7.21
CA VAL A 149 9.19 -2.36 7.57
C VAL A 149 8.96 -2.45 9.08
N ILE A 150 9.63 -3.37 9.81
CA ILE A 150 9.59 -3.42 11.27
C ILE A 150 10.23 -2.17 11.89
N ARG A 151 11.34 -1.71 11.34
CA ARG A 151 11.99 -0.46 11.76
C ARG A 151 11.09 0.75 11.57
N LEU A 152 10.37 0.81 10.43
CA LEU A 152 9.50 1.93 10.07
C LEU A 152 8.15 1.93 10.80
N ALA A 153 7.62 0.77 11.17
CA ALA A 153 6.33 0.64 11.84
C ALA A 153 6.40 0.98 13.32
N HIS A 154 5.42 1.74 13.81
CA HIS A 154 5.27 2.05 15.24
C HIS A 154 4.36 1.04 15.96
N ASN A 155 3.21 0.69 15.36
CA ASN A 155 2.20 -0.14 16.01
C ASN A 155 1.93 -1.46 15.28
N TYR A 156 1.67 -1.40 13.97
CA TYR A 156 1.22 -2.57 13.22
C TYR A 156 1.84 -2.65 11.82
N ILE A 157 2.00 -3.89 11.36
CA ILE A 157 2.27 -4.20 9.96
C ILE A 157 1.17 -5.13 9.48
N VAL A 158 0.61 -4.85 8.31
CA VAL A 158 -0.40 -5.68 7.65
C VAL A 158 0.15 -6.16 6.32
N VAL A 159 0.25 -7.46 6.17
CA VAL A 159 0.76 -8.12 4.96
C VAL A 159 -0.34 -8.97 4.35
N SER A 160 -0.52 -8.93 3.04
CA SER A 160 -1.23 -9.99 2.33
C SER A 160 -0.34 -10.65 1.29
N VAL A 161 -0.49 -11.98 1.14
CA VAL A 161 0.19 -12.78 0.14
C VAL A 161 -0.76 -13.84 -0.43
N PRO A 162 -0.52 -14.37 -1.64
CA PRO A 162 -1.25 -15.51 -2.18
C PRO A 162 -1.20 -16.71 -1.22
N SER A 163 -2.32 -17.45 -1.10
CA SER A 163 -2.39 -18.66 -0.27
C SER A 163 -2.14 -19.94 -1.04
N LYS A 164 -2.06 -19.86 -2.36
CA LYS A 164 -1.84 -20.97 -3.29
C LYS A 164 -0.92 -20.51 -4.40
N PRO A 165 -0.20 -21.44 -5.05
CA PRO A 165 0.53 -21.14 -6.28
C PRO A 165 -0.43 -20.61 -7.35
N ASP A 166 0.04 -19.72 -8.18
CA ASP A 166 -0.65 -19.20 -9.36
C ASP A 166 0.30 -19.16 -10.57
N ASP A 167 -0.22 -18.71 -11.71
CA ASP A 167 0.55 -18.70 -12.97
C ASP A 167 1.35 -17.41 -13.17
N ASN A 168 1.44 -16.52 -12.15
CA ASN A 168 2.21 -15.28 -12.26
C ASN A 168 3.72 -15.58 -12.11
N PRO A 169 4.54 -15.43 -13.17
CA PRO A 169 5.97 -15.72 -13.11
C PRO A 169 6.75 -14.75 -12.20
N GLU A 170 6.14 -13.64 -11.80
CA GLU A 170 6.75 -12.66 -10.86
C GLU A 170 6.57 -13.07 -9.40
N HIS A 171 5.73 -14.08 -9.11
CA HIS A 171 5.57 -14.66 -7.76
C HIS A 171 6.69 -15.67 -7.50
N ILE A 172 7.79 -15.18 -6.94
CA ILE A 172 8.99 -16.01 -6.66
C ILE A 172 8.92 -16.70 -5.30
N HIS A 173 7.97 -16.29 -4.44
CA HIS A 173 7.76 -16.89 -3.12
C HIS A 173 6.29 -17.28 -2.90
N LEU A 174 6.10 -18.40 -2.18
CA LEU A 174 4.81 -18.80 -1.63
C LEU A 174 4.97 -19.01 -0.13
N PHE A 175 4.47 -18.07 0.66
CA PHE A 175 4.61 -18.09 2.12
C PHE A 175 3.50 -18.91 2.78
N SER A 176 3.85 -19.79 3.72
CA SER A 176 2.92 -20.34 4.70
C SER A 176 2.68 -19.36 5.85
N ASN A 177 1.73 -19.67 6.75
CA ASN A 177 1.55 -18.88 7.98
C ASN A 177 2.78 -18.99 8.89
N GLU A 178 3.41 -20.15 8.92
CA GLU A 178 4.60 -20.45 9.71
C GLU A 178 5.79 -19.64 9.20
N ASP A 179 6.01 -19.57 7.88
CA ASP A 179 7.09 -18.81 7.28
C ASP A 179 6.97 -17.31 7.63
N LEU A 180 5.79 -16.73 7.40
CA LEU A 180 5.53 -15.33 7.73
C LEU A 180 5.68 -15.07 9.24
N LYS A 181 5.14 -15.96 10.08
CA LYS A 181 5.26 -15.81 11.54
C LYS A 181 6.71 -15.86 11.98
N SER A 182 7.48 -16.86 11.56
CA SER A 182 8.90 -17.01 11.92
C SER A 182 9.68 -15.77 11.49
N LEU A 183 9.55 -15.37 10.23
CA LEU A 183 10.25 -14.24 9.65
C LEU A 183 9.99 -12.92 10.43
N PHE A 184 8.74 -12.62 10.76
CA PHE A 184 8.42 -11.38 11.47
C PHE A 184 8.74 -11.44 12.97
N MET A 185 8.57 -12.60 13.62
CA MET A 185 8.90 -12.77 15.05
C MET A 185 10.42 -12.73 15.29
N GLU A 186 11.22 -13.29 14.42
CA GLU A 186 12.69 -13.26 14.49
C GLU A 186 13.23 -11.84 14.37
N HIS A 187 12.52 -10.95 13.67
CA HIS A 187 12.89 -9.55 13.51
C HIS A 187 12.25 -8.60 14.55
N GLY A 188 11.57 -9.13 15.57
CA GLY A 188 11.18 -8.36 16.76
C GLY A 188 9.70 -7.97 16.87
N CYS A 189 8.80 -8.55 16.06
CA CYS A 189 7.38 -8.40 16.28
C CYS A 189 6.95 -9.09 17.58
N LYS A 190 6.04 -8.46 18.34
CA LYS A 190 5.54 -9.01 19.63
C LYS A 190 4.48 -10.08 19.44
N LYS A 191 3.66 -9.94 18.39
CA LYS A 191 2.52 -10.82 18.17
C LYS A 191 2.11 -10.79 16.70
N VAL A 192 1.68 -11.95 16.22
CA VAL A 192 1.17 -12.14 14.87
C VAL A 192 -0.20 -12.78 14.92
N LYS A 193 -1.13 -12.29 14.10
CA LYS A 193 -2.45 -12.89 13.87
C LYS A 193 -2.67 -13.06 12.38
N PHE A 194 -3.40 -14.10 12.01
CA PHE A 194 -3.77 -14.39 10.62
C PHE A 194 -5.26 -14.27 10.39
N ILE A 195 -5.62 -13.76 9.22
CA ILE A 195 -6.98 -13.73 8.68
C ILE A 195 -6.92 -14.44 7.34
N SER A 196 -7.70 -15.52 7.19
CA SER A 196 -7.79 -16.24 5.91
C SER A 196 -8.95 -15.67 5.11
N VAL A 197 -8.67 -15.30 3.89
CA VAL A 197 -9.69 -14.91 2.89
C VAL A 197 -9.49 -15.74 1.62
N THR A 198 -10.45 -15.72 0.72
CA THR A 198 -10.39 -16.49 -0.52
C THR A 198 -9.09 -16.19 -1.28
N ASN A 199 -8.28 -17.21 -1.50
CA ASN A 199 -6.99 -17.22 -2.22
C ASN A 199 -5.86 -16.38 -1.59
N HIS A 200 -6.03 -15.79 -0.40
CA HIS A 200 -5.00 -14.97 0.23
C HIS A 200 -4.89 -15.26 1.73
N ARG A 201 -3.70 -15.03 2.27
CA ARG A 201 -3.44 -14.91 3.71
C ARG A 201 -3.23 -13.45 4.03
N ILE A 202 -3.80 -13.01 5.14
CA ILE A 202 -3.51 -11.69 5.69
C ILE A 202 -2.89 -11.90 7.06
N MET A 203 -1.75 -11.31 7.27
CA MET A 203 -1.06 -11.27 8.55
C MET A 203 -1.15 -9.87 9.13
N VAL A 204 -1.48 -9.77 10.40
CA VAL A 204 -1.36 -8.56 11.21
C VAL A 204 -0.30 -8.81 12.26
N ALA A 205 0.82 -8.10 12.16
CA ALA A 205 1.89 -8.13 13.14
C ALA A 205 1.84 -6.88 14.03
N GLN A 206 2.03 -7.06 15.33
CA GLN A 206 2.13 -5.99 16.32
C GLN A 206 3.60 -5.78 16.68
N ILE A 207 4.03 -4.52 16.66
CA ILE A 207 5.40 -4.08 16.97
C ILE A 207 5.56 -3.79 18.46
#